data_5a34cf36b4ff6b4bf8dfc76cf0c94bd1
#
_entry.id   5a34cf36b4ff6b4bf8dfc76cf0c94bd1
#
_cell.length_a   1.000
_cell.length_b   1.000
_cell.length_c   1.000
_cell.angle_alpha   90.00
_cell.angle_beta   90.00
_cell.angle_gamma   90.00
#
_symmetry.space_group_name_H-M   'P 1'
#
loop_
_entity.id
_entity.type
_entity.pdbx_description
1 polymer ?
#
loop_
_entity_poly.entity_id
_entity_poly.type
_entity_poly.pdbx_seq_one_letter_code
_entity_poly.pdbx_strand_id
1 'polypeptide(L)'
;FRKAIASAIDKEAVIQVALQGTGSVSDSMLPGCFKGVTDTGAPSYDLDKAKEYMEASGLNPADCGFAIICSDDMKLRMGQVIQSCLKENLGIDTTLESMDLATYLDVTATGDYQAAIGNYTASSLLAYSQGVYHSMSVNGSNKTRLNLPEIDALIEKVQTTLDPEENVKAVTELSDALNEICPQAPLFVRNNVRAYKKGLK
;
A
#
# COMPACT_ATOMS: atom_id res chain seq x y z
N PHE A 1 14.07 0.32 -5.92
CA PHE A 1 13.49 -1.03 -5.99
C PHE A 1 11.98 -1.03 -5.66
N ARG A 2 11.50 -0.51 -4.49
CA ARG A 2 10.07 -0.54 -4.16
C ARG A 2 9.18 0.17 -5.19
N LYS A 3 9.62 1.31 -5.73
CA LYS A 3 8.91 2.00 -6.83
C LYS A 3 8.86 1.15 -8.10
N ALA A 4 9.92 0.38 -8.41
CA ALA A 4 9.92 -0.56 -9.54
C ALA A 4 8.84 -1.63 -9.39
N ILE A 5 8.75 -2.26 -8.22
CA ILE A 5 7.71 -3.25 -7.91
C ILE A 5 6.31 -2.63 -8.04
N ALA A 6 6.08 -1.45 -7.42
CA ALA A 6 4.77 -0.81 -7.42
C ALA A 6 4.31 -0.40 -8.83
N SER A 7 5.25 0.04 -9.70
CA SER A 7 4.96 0.42 -11.08
C SER A 7 4.84 -0.77 -12.04
N ALA A 8 5.31 -1.96 -11.66
CA ALA A 8 5.20 -3.16 -12.47
C ALA A 8 3.88 -3.94 -12.27
N ILE A 9 3.09 -3.59 -11.25
CA ILE A 9 1.85 -4.30 -10.91
C ILE A 9 0.66 -3.69 -11.65
N ASP A 10 0.00 -4.47 -12.51
CA ASP A 10 -1.28 -4.11 -13.12
C ASP A 10 -2.40 -4.16 -12.07
N LYS A 11 -2.72 -2.98 -11.53
CA LYS A 11 -3.70 -2.81 -10.46
C LYS A 11 -5.13 -3.10 -10.92
N GLU A 12 -5.45 -2.85 -12.19
CA GLU A 12 -6.76 -3.16 -12.75
C GLU A 12 -6.94 -4.67 -12.86
N ALA A 13 -5.92 -5.41 -13.30
CA ALA A 13 -5.95 -6.87 -13.31
C ALA A 13 -6.13 -7.45 -11.89
N VAL A 14 -5.47 -6.86 -10.88
CA VAL A 14 -5.68 -7.24 -9.48
C VAL A 14 -7.14 -7.02 -9.05
N ILE A 15 -7.74 -5.87 -9.38
CA ILE A 15 -9.15 -5.55 -9.06
C ILE A 15 -10.09 -6.53 -9.76
N GLN A 16 -9.85 -6.86 -11.02
CA GLN A 16 -10.69 -7.83 -11.76
C GLN A 16 -10.67 -9.21 -11.11
N VAL A 17 -9.50 -9.72 -10.76
CA VAL A 17 -9.34 -11.08 -10.19
C VAL A 17 -9.81 -11.14 -8.75
N ALA A 18 -9.48 -10.15 -7.92
CA ALA A 18 -9.78 -10.17 -6.49
C ALA A 18 -11.19 -9.67 -6.14
N LEU A 19 -11.70 -8.66 -6.85
CA LEU A 19 -12.92 -7.93 -6.52
C LEU A 19 -13.99 -7.99 -7.63
N GLN A 20 -13.77 -8.75 -8.70
CA GLN A 20 -14.68 -8.82 -9.85
C GLN A 20 -15.03 -7.42 -10.39
N GLY A 21 -14.04 -6.52 -10.43
CA GLY A 21 -14.19 -5.16 -10.92
C GLY A 21 -14.82 -4.17 -9.94
N THR A 22 -15.11 -4.54 -8.68
CA THR A 22 -15.78 -3.66 -7.71
C THR A 22 -14.82 -2.88 -6.83
N GLY A 23 -13.85 -2.19 -7.44
CA GLY A 23 -12.87 -1.36 -6.76
C GLY A 23 -12.41 -0.20 -7.63
N SER A 24 -11.62 0.68 -7.06
CA SER A 24 -10.96 1.77 -7.79
C SER A 24 -9.46 1.70 -7.55
N VAL A 25 -8.66 1.86 -8.60
CA VAL A 25 -7.20 1.92 -8.49
C VAL A 25 -6.79 3.00 -7.50
N SER A 26 -5.75 2.72 -6.72
CA SER A 26 -5.11 3.67 -5.82
C SER A 26 -3.61 3.69 -6.09
N ASP A 27 -3.06 4.86 -6.35
CA ASP A 27 -1.63 5.07 -6.55
C ASP A 27 -0.99 5.76 -5.34
N SER A 28 -1.71 6.70 -4.72
CA SER A 28 -1.23 7.41 -3.54
C SER A 28 -1.13 6.52 -2.30
N MET A 29 -0.12 6.78 -1.48
CA MET A 29 0.09 6.10 -0.19
C MET A 29 -1.02 6.42 0.83
N LEU A 30 -1.70 7.55 0.68
CA LEU A 30 -2.86 7.95 1.47
C LEU A 30 -4.15 7.77 0.67
N PRO A 31 -5.30 7.48 1.33
CA PRO A 31 -6.57 7.35 0.63
C PRO A 31 -7.01 8.66 -0.04
N GLY A 32 -7.20 8.65 -1.35
CA GLY A 32 -7.50 9.85 -2.17
C GLY A 32 -8.85 10.54 -1.88
N CYS A 33 -9.68 10.00 -0.98
CA CYS A 33 -10.92 10.63 -0.54
C CYS A 33 -10.71 11.81 0.42
N PHE A 34 -9.49 12.00 0.94
CA PHE A 34 -9.19 13.08 1.87
C PHE A 34 -8.58 14.29 1.15
N LYS A 35 -8.96 15.51 1.61
CA LYS A 35 -8.42 16.75 1.06
C LYS A 35 -6.91 16.85 1.34
N GLY A 36 -6.16 17.30 0.35
CA GLY A 36 -4.72 17.45 0.43
C GLY A 36 -3.92 16.22 0.03
N VAL A 37 -4.55 15.06 -0.13
CA VAL A 37 -3.88 13.88 -0.69
C VAL A 37 -3.57 14.12 -2.17
N THR A 38 -2.37 13.76 -2.59
CA THR A 38 -1.84 13.95 -3.94
C THR A 38 -1.25 12.66 -4.48
N ASP A 39 -1.25 12.52 -5.80
CA ASP A 39 -0.59 11.43 -6.53
C ASP A 39 0.82 11.83 -6.99
N THR A 40 1.31 13.02 -6.61
CA THR A 40 2.63 13.52 -6.98
C THR A 40 3.71 12.55 -6.49
N GLY A 41 4.51 12.04 -7.42
CA GLY A 41 5.58 11.07 -7.10
C GLY A 41 5.11 9.66 -6.76
N ALA A 42 3.81 9.41 -6.72
CA ALA A 42 3.25 8.08 -6.48
C ALA A 42 3.52 7.14 -7.67
N PRO A 43 3.89 5.87 -7.43
CA PRO A 43 4.14 4.92 -8.50
C PRO A 43 2.81 4.39 -9.07
N SER A 44 2.44 4.86 -10.26
CA SER A 44 1.35 4.28 -11.06
C SER A 44 1.85 3.08 -11.87
N TYR A 45 0.93 2.27 -12.41
CA TYR A 45 1.27 1.21 -13.35
C TYR A 45 1.87 1.78 -14.62
N ASP A 46 3.17 1.55 -14.82
CA ASP A 46 3.95 2.08 -15.95
C ASP A 46 5.21 1.21 -16.11
N LEU A 47 5.25 0.42 -17.18
CA LEU A 47 6.32 -0.55 -17.40
C LEU A 47 7.66 0.09 -17.72
N ASP A 48 7.65 1.25 -18.38
CA ASP A 48 8.89 1.95 -18.72
C ASP A 48 9.51 2.53 -17.45
N LYS A 49 8.71 3.16 -16.61
CA LYS A 49 9.15 3.62 -15.28
C LYS A 49 9.55 2.48 -14.35
N ALA A 50 8.86 1.34 -14.40
CA ALA A 50 9.21 0.18 -13.60
C ALA A 50 10.64 -0.30 -13.93
N LYS A 51 10.98 -0.35 -15.22
CA LYS A 51 12.33 -0.69 -15.69
C LYS A 51 13.36 0.36 -15.32
N GLU A 52 13.04 1.65 -15.51
CA GLU A 52 13.91 2.76 -15.09
C GLU A 52 14.23 2.71 -13.59
N TYR A 53 13.21 2.50 -12.74
CA TYR A 53 13.41 2.35 -11.30
C TYR A 53 14.19 1.08 -10.94
N MET A 54 14.04 0.01 -11.71
CA MET A 54 14.82 -1.21 -11.49
C MET A 54 16.28 -1.00 -11.83
N GLU A 55 16.60 -0.39 -12.97
CA GLU A 55 17.95 -0.02 -13.37
C GLU A 55 18.59 0.96 -12.37
N ALA A 56 17.85 2.01 -11.97
CA ALA A 56 18.32 2.97 -10.98
C ALA A 56 18.59 2.35 -9.59
N SER A 57 17.98 1.21 -9.28
CA SER A 57 18.24 0.49 -8.03
C SER A 57 19.62 -0.19 -8.02
N GLY A 58 20.22 -0.42 -9.17
CA GLY A 58 21.49 -1.16 -9.33
C GLY A 58 21.38 -2.66 -8.99
N LEU A 59 20.17 -3.17 -8.75
CA LEU A 59 19.95 -4.57 -8.40
C LEU A 59 19.71 -5.41 -9.67
N ASN A 60 20.21 -6.66 -9.66
CA ASN A 60 19.87 -7.61 -10.71
C ASN A 60 18.52 -8.30 -10.37
N PRO A 61 17.50 -8.22 -11.25
CA PRO A 61 16.18 -8.82 -10.98
C PRO A 61 16.21 -10.30 -10.59
N ALA A 62 17.12 -11.07 -11.18
CA ALA A 62 17.24 -12.51 -10.89
C ALA A 62 17.66 -12.81 -9.43
N ASP A 63 18.30 -11.83 -8.76
CA ASP A 63 18.74 -11.94 -7.37
C ASP A 63 17.76 -11.30 -6.37
N CYS A 64 16.64 -10.73 -6.88
CA CYS A 64 15.67 -9.99 -6.11
C CYS A 64 14.42 -10.80 -5.73
N GLY A 65 14.49 -12.12 -5.76
CA GLY A 65 13.37 -12.98 -5.39
C GLY A 65 12.96 -12.82 -3.92
N PHE A 66 11.64 -12.88 -3.64
CA PHE A 66 11.12 -12.76 -2.28
C PHE A 66 9.79 -13.50 -2.08
N ALA A 67 9.48 -13.78 -0.80
CA ALA A 67 8.21 -14.37 -0.40
C ALA A 67 7.15 -13.28 -0.13
N ILE A 68 5.92 -13.55 -0.55
CA ILE A 68 4.74 -12.73 -0.30
C ILE A 68 3.79 -13.53 0.58
N ILE A 69 3.55 -13.09 1.82
CA ILE A 69 2.61 -13.73 2.73
C ILE A 69 1.20 -13.17 2.57
N CYS A 70 0.19 -14.03 2.75
CA CYS A 70 -1.23 -13.66 2.70
C CYS A 70 -2.08 -14.52 3.64
N SER A 71 -3.27 -14.03 4.01
CA SER A 71 -4.10 -14.65 5.06
C SER A 71 -5.46 -15.16 4.60
N ASP A 72 -5.81 -15.05 3.32
CA ASP A 72 -7.10 -15.49 2.79
C ASP A 72 -7.05 -15.71 1.27
N ASP A 73 -8.07 -16.42 0.74
CA ASP A 73 -8.14 -16.78 -0.68
C ASP A 73 -8.19 -15.56 -1.62
N MET A 74 -8.79 -14.45 -1.19
CA MET A 74 -8.82 -13.23 -2.00
C MET A 74 -7.41 -12.68 -2.16
N LYS A 75 -6.67 -12.57 -1.05
CA LYS A 75 -5.28 -12.10 -1.07
C LYS A 75 -4.35 -13.07 -1.80
N LEU A 76 -4.61 -14.37 -1.71
CA LEU A 76 -3.87 -15.36 -2.50
C LEU A 76 -4.05 -15.12 -4.01
N ARG A 77 -5.28 -14.88 -4.48
CA ARG A 77 -5.53 -14.52 -5.89
C ARG A 77 -4.85 -13.20 -6.28
N MET A 78 -4.86 -12.20 -5.40
CA MET A 78 -4.09 -10.96 -5.62
C MET A 78 -2.60 -11.26 -5.78
N GLY A 79 -2.06 -12.08 -4.88
CA GLY A 79 -0.66 -12.51 -4.92
C GLY A 79 -0.28 -13.21 -6.23
N GLN A 80 -1.16 -14.05 -6.78
CA GLN A 80 -0.94 -14.72 -8.06
C GLN A 80 -0.81 -13.74 -9.23
N VAL A 81 -1.66 -12.68 -9.26
CA VAL A 81 -1.55 -11.63 -10.27
C VAL A 81 -0.25 -10.84 -10.10
N ILE A 82 0.08 -10.45 -8.84
CA ILE A 82 1.31 -9.73 -8.54
C ILE A 82 2.54 -10.56 -8.94
N GLN A 83 2.56 -11.84 -8.61
CA GLN A 83 3.64 -12.77 -8.99
C GLN A 83 3.84 -12.82 -10.52
N SER A 84 2.74 -12.93 -11.29
CA SER A 84 2.79 -12.91 -12.75
C SER A 84 3.35 -11.58 -13.28
N CYS A 85 2.83 -10.45 -12.78
CA CYS A 85 3.30 -9.13 -13.16
C CYS A 85 4.80 -8.94 -12.90
N LEU A 86 5.28 -9.32 -11.71
CA LEU A 86 6.69 -9.15 -11.34
C LEU A 86 7.60 -10.04 -12.19
N LYS A 87 7.17 -11.28 -12.47
CA LYS A 87 7.93 -12.20 -13.33
C LYS A 87 7.98 -11.72 -14.77
N GLU A 88 6.84 -11.34 -15.34
CA GLU A 88 6.74 -10.96 -16.76
C GLU A 88 7.36 -9.59 -17.04
N ASN A 89 7.15 -8.61 -16.14
CA ASN A 89 7.53 -7.24 -16.37
C ASN A 89 8.95 -6.90 -15.93
N LEU A 90 9.45 -7.56 -14.87
CA LEU A 90 10.77 -7.26 -14.28
C LEU A 90 11.68 -8.49 -14.19
N GLY A 91 11.21 -9.72 -14.46
CA GLY A 91 12.00 -10.93 -14.30
C GLY A 91 12.24 -11.37 -12.86
N ILE A 92 11.48 -10.82 -11.90
CA ILE A 92 11.60 -11.11 -10.46
C ILE A 92 10.77 -12.35 -10.11
N ASP A 93 11.41 -13.35 -9.52
CA ASP A 93 10.73 -14.54 -9.00
C ASP A 93 10.21 -14.30 -7.58
N THR A 94 8.93 -14.58 -7.37
CA THR A 94 8.32 -14.49 -6.03
C THR A 94 7.64 -15.82 -5.67
N THR A 95 7.58 -16.09 -4.36
CA THR A 95 6.79 -17.20 -3.81
C THR A 95 5.58 -16.68 -3.05
N LEU A 96 4.51 -17.49 -2.99
CA LEU A 96 3.31 -17.13 -2.23
C LEU A 96 3.16 -18.08 -1.06
N GLU A 97 3.03 -17.51 0.13
CA GLU A 97 2.83 -18.24 1.37
C GLU A 97 1.46 -17.86 1.97
N SER A 98 0.50 -18.77 1.86
CA SER A 98 -0.81 -18.59 2.48
C SER A 98 -0.82 -19.20 3.87
N MET A 99 -1.30 -18.46 4.85
CA MET A 99 -1.41 -18.87 6.24
C MET A 99 -2.75 -18.45 6.84
N ASP A 100 -3.12 -19.01 7.98
CA ASP A 100 -4.31 -18.55 8.70
C ASP A 100 -4.11 -17.13 9.26
N LEU A 101 -5.23 -16.46 9.59
CA LEU A 101 -5.19 -15.06 10.02
C LEU A 101 -4.39 -14.85 11.31
N ALA A 102 -4.42 -15.79 12.25
CA ALA A 102 -3.72 -15.65 13.53
C ALA A 102 -2.21 -15.70 13.30
N THR A 103 -1.73 -16.68 12.54
CA THR A 103 -0.32 -16.80 12.12
C THR A 103 0.14 -15.56 11.33
N TYR A 104 -0.69 -15.10 10.38
CA TYR A 104 -0.38 -13.88 9.61
C TYR A 104 -0.22 -12.65 10.50
N LEU A 105 -1.10 -12.48 11.48
CA LEU A 105 -1.02 -11.34 12.41
C LEU A 105 0.23 -11.41 13.29
N ASP A 106 0.60 -12.59 13.75
CA ASP A 106 1.80 -12.81 14.58
C ASP A 106 3.07 -12.54 13.77
N VAL A 107 3.20 -13.13 12.58
CA VAL A 107 4.33 -12.90 11.66
C VAL A 107 4.46 -11.42 11.28
N THR A 108 3.33 -10.75 10.99
CA THR A 108 3.39 -9.33 10.64
C THR A 108 3.68 -8.41 11.84
N ALA A 109 3.37 -8.82 13.07
CA ALA A 109 3.73 -8.07 14.28
C ALA A 109 5.22 -8.22 14.62
N THR A 110 5.80 -9.42 14.47
CA THR A 110 7.24 -9.65 14.70
C THR A 110 8.11 -9.06 13.57
N GLY A 111 7.58 -8.97 12.34
CA GLY A 111 8.29 -8.44 11.17
C GLY A 111 9.13 -9.49 10.44
N ASP A 112 8.86 -10.76 10.67
CA ASP A 112 9.56 -11.87 10.01
C ASP A 112 8.92 -12.19 8.65
N TYR A 113 8.97 -11.22 7.73
CA TYR A 113 8.46 -11.36 6.35
C TYR A 113 9.15 -10.36 5.41
N GLN A 114 9.18 -10.69 4.12
CA GLN A 114 9.74 -9.82 3.08
C GLN A 114 8.65 -8.94 2.45
N ALA A 115 7.50 -9.50 2.13
CA ALA A 115 6.34 -8.78 1.64
C ALA A 115 5.04 -9.40 2.18
N ALA A 116 4.03 -8.57 2.40
CA ALA A 116 2.72 -9.01 2.90
C ALA A 116 1.59 -8.33 2.14
N ILE A 117 0.56 -9.09 1.77
CA ILE A 117 -0.68 -8.51 1.22
C ILE A 117 -1.62 -8.24 2.38
N GLY A 118 -1.83 -6.95 2.66
CA GLY A 118 -2.68 -6.47 3.75
C GLY A 118 -3.78 -5.55 3.27
N ASN A 119 -4.67 -5.21 4.19
CA ASN A 119 -5.64 -4.13 4.04
C ASN A 119 -5.74 -3.35 5.34
N TYR A 120 -6.08 -2.09 5.24
CA TYR A 120 -6.34 -1.25 6.40
C TYR A 120 -7.61 -0.44 6.18
N THR A 121 -8.42 -0.32 7.22
CA THR A 121 -9.63 0.50 7.23
C THR A 121 -9.57 1.45 8.41
N ALA A 122 -9.76 2.74 8.16
CA ALA A 122 -9.75 3.77 9.19
C ALA A 122 -10.92 4.73 9.01
N SER A 123 -11.33 5.35 10.10
CA SER A 123 -12.41 6.33 10.13
C SER A 123 -11.96 7.75 9.73
N SER A 124 -10.65 8.01 9.72
CA SER A 124 -10.06 9.30 9.39
C SER A 124 -8.68 9.14 8.78
N LEU A 125 -8.19 10.19 8.10
CA LEU A 125 -6.84 10.24 7.57
C LEU A 125 -5.80 10.07 8.68
N LEU A 126 -5.99 10.75 9.81
CA LEU A 126 -5.07 10.64 10.95
C LEU A 126 -4.96 9.21 11.48
N ALA A 127 -6.12 8.55 11.70
CA ALA A 127 -6.13 7.15 12.15
C ALA A 127 -5.46 6.22 11.12
N TYR A 128 -5.63 6.50 9.82
CA TYR A 128 -4.93 5.77 8.76
C TYR A 128 -3.41 5.99 8.85
N SER A 129 -2.98 7.25 8.86
CA SER A 129 -1.56 7.59 8.86
C SER A 129 -0.83 7.05 10.09
N GLN A 130 -1.44 7.19 11.28
CA GLN A 130 -0.89 6.65 12.53
C GLN A 130 -0.82 5.12 12.50
N GLY A 131 -1.87 4.46 12.04
CA GLY A 131 -1.93 3.01 12.03
C GLY A 131 -1.01 2.35 10.99
N VAL A 132 -0.79 2.98 9.86
CA VAL A 132 -0.06 2.39 8.74
C VAL A 132 1.40 2.82 8.68
N TYR A 133 1.72 4.06 9.10
CA TYR A 133 3.04 4.64 8.86
C TYR A 133 3.78 5.11 10.11
N HIS A 134 3.08 5.46 11.20
CA HIS A 134 3.75 5.96 12.40
C HIS A 134 4.57 4.86 13.10
N SER A 135 5.77 5.21 13.58
CA SER A 135 6.70 4.28 14.23
C SER A 135 6.12 3.61 15.47
N MET A 136 5.27 4.30 16.23
CA MET A 136 4.60 3.74 17.41
C MET A 136 3.72 2.52 17.11
N SER A 137 3.32 2.33 15.85
CA SER A 137 2.46 1.22 15.39
C SER A 137 3.24 0.05 14.76
N VAL A 138 4.58 0.06 14.77
CA VAL A 138 5.44 -0.91 14.07
C VAL A 138 5.21 -2.36 14.51
N ASN A 139 4.99 -2.62 15.79
CA ASN A 139 4.71 -3.98 16.29
C ASN A 139 3.21 -4.30 16.34
N GLY A 140 2.40 -3.56 15.58
CA GLY A 140 0.95 -3.69 15.52
C GLY A 140 0.43 -3.54 14.10
N SER A 141 -0.23 -2.43 13.82
CA SER A 141 -0.90 -2.19 12.53
C SER A 141 0.03 -1.69 11.42
N ASN A 142 1.17 -1.07 11.74
CA ASN A 142 2.15 -0.61 10.76
C ASN A 142 2.93 -1.79 10.15
N LYS A 143 2.35 -2.38 9.12
CA LYS A 143 2.96 -3.49 8.38
C LYS A 143 4.00 -3.02 7.35
N THR A 144 4.09 -1.73 7.09
CA THR A 144 5.18 -1.18 6.25
C THR A 144 6.52 -1.17 7.00
N ARG A 145 6.47 -1.31 8.31
CA ARG A 145 7.60 -1.22 9.24
C ARG A 145 8.38 0.09 9.12
N LEU A 146 7.70 1.10 8.59
CA LEU A 146 8.26 2.44 8.50
C LEU A 146 8.56 2.95 9.91
N ASN A 147 9.79 3.41 10.12
CA ASN A 147 10.27 3.94 11.39
C ASN A 147 11.20 5.11 11.08
N LEU A 148 10.60 6.22 10.66
CA LEU A 148 11.28 7.43 10.23
C LEU A 148 10.75 8.63 11.02
N PRO A 149 11.58 9.25 11.88
CA PRO A 149 11.16 10.39 12.69
C PRO A 149 10.58 11.56 11.89
N GLU A 150 11.07 11.76 10.66
CA GLU A 150 10.55 12.79 9.76
C GLU A 150 9.11 12.53 9.31
N ILE A 151 8.71 11.27 9.14
CA ILE A 151 7.33 10.90 8.82
C ILE A 151 6.44 11.00 10.05
N ASP A 152 6.94 10.58 11.21
CA ASP A 152 6.23 10.74 12.48
C ASP A 152 5.92 12.22 12.74
N ALA A 153 6.90 13.11 12.55
CA ALA A 153 6.72 14.55 12.70
C ALA A 153 5.67 15.15 11.72
N LEU A 154 5.62 14.66 10.46
CA LEU A 154 4.60 15.08 9.50
C LEU A 154 3.20 14.59 9.91
N ILE A 155 3.07 13.38 10.43
CA ILE A 155 1.79 12.86 10.96
C ILE A 155 1.34 13.69 12.17
N GLU A 156 2.24 14.00 13.09
CA GLU A 156 1.97 14.85 14.25
C GLU A 156 1.60 16.29 13.84
N LYS A 157 2.24 16.83 12.81
CA LYS A 157 1.88 18.14 12.22
C LYS A 157 0.44 18.13 11.70
N VAL A 158 0.02 17.09 10.98
CA VAL A 158 -1.39 16.94 10.54
C VAL A 158 -2.33 16.88 11.73
N GLN A 159 -1.95 16.21 12.82
CA GLN A 159 -2.75 16.07 14.02
C GLN A 159 -2.92 17.41 14.76
N THR A 160 -1.87 18.22 14.84
CA THR A 160 -1.84 19.43 15.67
C THR A 160 -2.26 20.69 14.92
N THR A 161 -2.31 20.67 13.60
CA THR A 161 -2.72 21.81 12.77
C THR A 161 -4.25 21.96 12.76
N LEU A 162 -4.76 22.96 13.45
CA LEU A 162 -6.22 23.19 13.62
C LEU A 162 -6.83 24.03 12.50
N ASP A 163 -6.05 24.90 11.86
CA ASP A 163 -6.52 25.69 10.72
C ASP A 163 -6.77 24.77 9.50
N PRO A 164 -7.96 24.80 8.89
CA PRO A 164 -8.31 23.87 7.82
C PRO A 164 -7.44 24.00 6.57
N GLU A 165 -7.00 25.22 6.21
CA GLU A 165 -6.20 25.43 5.00
C GLU A 165 -4.75 25.00 5.23
N GLU A 166 -4.21 25.30 6.40
CA GLU A 166 -2.87 24.85 6.79
C GLU A 166 -2.85 23.32 7.01
N ASN A 167 -3.94 22.74 7.50
CA ASN A 167 -4.06 21.28 7.63
C ASN A 167 -4.01 20.59 6.26
N VAL A 168 -4.70 21.13 5.25
CA VAL A 168 -4.62 20.60 3.87
C VAL A 168 -3.18 20.64 3.36
N LYS A 169 -2.42 21.70 3.63
CA LYS A 169 -0.99 21.76 3.25
C LYS A 169 -0.15 20.72 3.98
N ALA A 170 -0.39 20.52 5.28
CA ALA A 170 0.30 19.50 6.06
C ALA A 170 0.00 18.08 5.54
N VAL A 171 -1.23 17.82 5.12
CA VAL A 171 -1.62 16.55 4.47
C VAL A 171 -0.90 16.38 3.13
N THR A 172 -0.77 17.44 2.33
CA THR A 172 -0.05 17.40 1.06
C THR A 172 1.43 17.06 1.28
N GLU A 173 2.08 17.72 2.23
CA GLU A 173 3.48 17.44 2.57
C GLU A 173 3.69 15.98 3.02
N LEU A 174 2.81 15.46 3.86
CA LEU A 174 2.83 14.05 4.28
C LEU A 174 2.62 13.10 3.09
N SER A 175 1.67 13.42 2.23
CA SER A 175 1.36 12.62 1.04
C SER A 175 2.55 12.53 0.09
N ASP A 176 3.16 13.67 -0.23
CA ASP A 176 4.31 13.75 -1.12
C ASP A 176 5.52 12.99 -0.55
N ALA A 177 5.79 13.16 0.75
CA ALA A 177 6.87 12.47 1.43
C ALA A 177 6.68 10.94 1.41
N LEU A 178 5.47 10.45 1.68
CA LEU A 178 5.15 9.02 1.62
C LEU A 178 5.23 8.46 0.20
N ASN A 179 4.73 9.19 -0.81
CA ASN A 179 4.80 8.80 -2.21
C ASN A 179 6.26 8.66 -2.67
N GLU A 180 7.14 9.58 -2.22
CA GLU A 180 8.57 9.52 -2.54
C GLU A 180 9.25 8.30 -1.91
N ILE A 181 8.98 8.02 -0.63
CA ILE A 181 9.57 6.88 0.09
C ILE A 181 9.03 5.53 -0.44
N CYS A 182 7.78 5.51 -0.90
CA CYS A 182 7.07 4.31 -1.38
C CYS A 182 7.19 3.13 -0.40
N PRO A 183 6.65 3.24 0.82
CA PRO A 183 6.78 2.18 1.82
C PRO A 183 5.93 0.94 1.52
N GLN A 184 4.95 1.07 0.66
CA GLN A 184 4.07 0.00 0.18
C GLN A 184 3.73 0.22 -1.30
N ALA A 185 3.15 -0.79 -1.96
CA ALA A 185 2.50 -0.66 -3.25
C ALA A 185 0.99 -0.56 -3.04
N PRO A 186 0.38 0.64 -3.10
CA PRO A 186 -1.08 0.77 -3.05
C PRO A 186 -1.70 0.07 -4.25
N LEU A 187 -2.76 -0.69 -4.05
CA LEU A 187 -3.38 -1.44 -5.13
C LEU A 187 -4.75 -0.85 -5.49
N PHE A 188 -5.63 -0.76 -4.52
CA PHE A 188 -6.99 -0.29 -4.73
C PHE A 188 -7.69 0.18 -3.46
N VAL A 189 -8.75 0.95 -3.66
CA VAL A 189 -9.78 1.23 -2.65
C VAL A 189 -11.01 0.37 -2.96
N ARG A 190 -11.47 -0.40 -1.97
CA ARG A 190 -12.64 -1.27 -2.12
C ARG A 190 -13.92 -0.47 -1.98
N ASN A 191 -14.85 -0.66 -2.91
CA ASN A 191 -16.20 -0.12 -2.80
C ASN A 191 -17.06 -1.01 -1.88
N ASN A 192 -17.58 -0.43 -0.81
CA ASN A 192 -18.53 -1.10 0.07
C ASN A 192 -19.95 -0.81 -0.38
N VAL A 193 -20.62 -1.78 -0.98
CA VAL A 193 -22.03 -1.67 -1.39
C VAL A 193 -22.92 -2.16 -0.26
N ARG A 194 -23.87 -1.32 0.17
CA ARG A 194 -24.87 -1.68 1.19
C ARG A 194 -26.26 -1.51 0.59
N ALA A 195 -27.08 -2.55 0.68
CA ALA A 195 -28.49 -2.49 0.30
C ALA A 195 -29.36 -2.32 1.55
N TYR A 196 -30.30 -1.40 1.51
CA TYR A 196 -31.26 -1.17 2.59
C TYR A 196 -32.68 -1.36 2.10
N LYS A 197 -33.54 -1.86 2.97
CA LYS A 197 -34.99 -1.83 2.71
C LYS A 197 -35.46 -0.37 2.66
N LYS A 198 -36.29 -0.03 1.64
CA LYS A 198 -36.84 1.33 1.51
C LYS A 198 -37.55 1.73 2.83
N GLY A 199 -37.15 2.88 3.41
CA GLY A 199 -37.71 3.42 4.64
C GLY A 199 -36.87 3.19 5.92
N LEU A 200 -35.75 2.46 5.85
CA LEU A 200 -34.74 2.48 6.91
C LEU A 200 -33.87 3.75 6.75
N LYS A 201 -33.82 4.57 7.81
CA LYS A 201 -32.94 5.74 7.92
C LYS A 201 -31.74 5.39 8.77
#